data_cce010ab85bbfe477c331c509954148e
#
_entry.id   cce010ab85bbfe477c331c509954148e
#
_cell.length_a   1.000
_cell.length_b   1.000
_cell.length_c   1.000
_cell.angle_alpha   90.00
_cell.angle_beta   90.00
_cell.angle_gamma   90.00
#
_symmetry.space_group_name_H-M   'P 1'
#
loop_
_entity.id
_entity.type
_entity.pdbx_description
1 polymer ?
#
loop_
_entity_poly.entity_id
_entity_poly.type
_entity_poly.pdbx_seq_one_letter_code
_entity_poly.pdbx_strand_id
1 'polypeptide(L)'
;QYPVCDIEALIAAGEQAMAAWQAIGSDGRAGICLEILDRLNKQSFELAHAVMMTTGQGWMMAFQAGAPHAQDRGLEAVAYAYREMKFVPGEATWEKPQGKNPPLVLKKHFEIVGRGVGVVVGCGTFPTWNTYPGLFAALATGNAVIVKPHSNAILPAAITVRTVRTVLAENGIDPNLVTLCVTDQRETTQKLVTHKAVKSVDFTGGNVFGQWLIDNCRQ
;
A
#
# COMPACT_ATOMS: atom_id res chain seq x y z
N GLN A 1 18.62 -0.67 -15.79
CA GLN A 1 18.08 0.68 -15.94
C GLN A 1 16.58 0.63 -15.67
N TYR A 2 16.07 1.54 -14.85
CA TYR A 2 14.63 1.65 -14.57
C TYR A 2 14.04 2.77 -15.41
N PRO A 3 12.75 2.69 -15.82
CA PRO A 3 12.13 3.74 -16.61
C PRO A 3 11.97 5.02 -15.77
N VAL A 4 12.07 6.16 -16.44
CA VAL A 4 11.73 7.45 -15.84
C VAL A 4 10.21 7.48 -15.63
N CYS A 5 9.77 7.84 -14.41
CA CYS A 5 8.35 7.87 -14.08
C CYS A 5 7.72 9.23 -14.42
N ASP A 6 6.52 9.18 -15.00
CA ASP A 6 5.61 10.31 -15.12
C ASP A 6 4.62 10.25 -13.95
N ILE A 7 4.69 11.22 -13.03
CA ILE A 7 3.88 11.26 -11.82
C ILE A 7 2.40 11.32 -12.12
N GLU A 8 2.00 12.15 -13.08
CA GLU A 8 0.59 12.34 -13.44
C GLU A 8 0.01 11.05 -14.03
N ALA A 9 0.79 10.37 -14.89
CA ALA A 9 0.39 9.08 -15.46
C ALA A 9 0.27 7.99 -14.39
N LEU A 10 1.21 7.92 -13.43
CA LEU A 10 1.15 6.94 -12.33
C LEU A 10 -0.06 7.18 -11.43
N ILE A 11 -0.35 8.42 -11.09
CA ILE A 11 -1.49 8.79 -10.25
C ILE A 11 -2.81 8.47 -10.96
N ALA A 12 -2.98 8.92 -12.22
CA ALA A 12 -4.19 8.69 -12.98
C ALA A 12 -4.48 7.19 -13.16
N ALA A 13 -3.45 6.39 -13.49
CA ALA A 13 -3.59 4.95 -13.63
C ALA A 13 -3.97 4.27 -12.31
N GLY A 14 -3.39 4.70 -11.19
CA GLY A 14 -3.75 4.20 -9.86
C GLY A 14 -5.19 4.53 -9.49
N GLU A 15 -5.65 5.76 -9.71
CA GLU A 15 -7.04 6.17 -9.43
C GLU A 15 -8.04 5.34 -10.26
N GLN A 16 -7.75 5.08 -11.54
CA GLN A 16 -8.59 4.26 -12.40
C GLN A 16 -8.70 2.81 -11.90
N ALA A 17 -7.59 2.24 -11.41
CA ALA A 17 -7.55 0.87 -10.90
C ALA A 17 -8.36 0.68 -9.61
N MET A 18 -8.62 1.74 -8.85
CA MET A 18 -9.29 1.65 -7.54
C MET A 18 -10.74 1.18 -7.64
N ALA A 19 -11.46 1.46 -8.71
CA ALA A 19 -12.88 1.11 -8.81
C ALA A 19 -13.11 -0.41 -8.71
N ALA A 20 -12.37 -1.21 -9.48
CA ALA A 20 -12.43 -2.66 -9.43
C ALA A 20 -11.93 -3.20 -8.07
N TRP A 21 -10.90 -2.58 -7.51
CA TRP A 21 -10.35 -2.94 -6.20
C TRP A 21 -11.34 -2.70 -5.05
N GLN A 22 -12.13 -1.65 -5.12
CA GLN A 22 -13.19 -1.36 -4.14
C GLN A 22 -14.34 -2.36 -4.26
N ALA A 23 -14.71 -2.72 -5.48
CA ALA A 23 -15.85 -3.59 -5.76
C ALA A 23 -15.73 -5.01 -5.16
N ILE A 24 -14.50 -5.53 -4.98
CA ILE A 24 -14.28 -6.85 -4.37
C ILE A 24 -14.45 -6.87 -2.84
N GLY A 25 -14.68 -5.72 -2.22
CA GLY A 25 -14.92 -5.61 -0.77
C GLY A 25 -13.68 -5.86 0.10
N SER A 26 -13.84 -5.72 1.41
CA SER A 26 -12.74 -5.90 2.38
C SER A 26 -12.20 -7.33 2.42
N ASP A 27 -13.07 -8.32 2.30
CA ASP A 27 -12.68 -9.74 2.35
C ASP A 27 -11.86 -10.12 1.11
N GLY A 28 -12.31 -9.70 -0.09
CA GLY A 28 -11.58 -9.93 -1.33
C GLY A 28 -10.19 -9.25 -1.32
N ARG A 29 -10.13 -7.99 -0.86
CA ARG A 29 -8.86 -7.27 -0.74
C ARG A 29 -7.89 -7.95 0.22
N ALA A 30 -8.37 -8.37 1.39
CA ALA A 30 -7.54 -9.09 2.37
C ALA A 30 -7.04 -10.43 1.79
N GLY A 31 -7.90 -11.19 1.12
CA GLY A 31 -7.54 -12.46 0.48
C GLY A 31 -6.43 -12.29 -0.57
N ILE A 32 -6.54 -11.30 -1.46
CA ILE A 32 -5.51 -11.01 -2.46
C ILE A 32 -4.20 -10.54 -1.80
N CYS A 33 -4.28 -9.71 -0.75
CA CYS A 33 -3.08 -9.32 0.01
C CYS A 33 -2.37 -10.53 0.64
N LEU A 34 -3.11 -11.51 1.16
CA LEU A 34 -2.53 -12.75 1.71
C LEU A 34 -1.88 -13.58 0.61
N GLU A 35 -2.47 -13.69 -0.57
CA GLU A 35 -1.85 -14.37 -1.72
C GLU A 35 -0.56 -13.67 -2.17
N ILE A 36 -0.55 -12.35 -2.21
CA ILE A 36 0.67 -11.57 -2.51
C ILE A 36 1.77 -11.93 -1.50
N LEU A 37 1.45 -11.95 -0.20
CA LEU A 37 2.40 -12.28 0.85
C LEU A 37 2.92 -13.72 0.73
N ASP A 38 2.07 -14.68 0.40
CA ASP A 38 2.48 -16.07 0.15
C ASP A 38 3.47 -16.17 -1.02
N ARG A 39 3.20 -15.43 -2.11
CA ARG A 39 4.10 -15.37 -3.27
C ARG A 39 5.43 -14.71 -2.95
N LEU A 40 5.42 -13.64 -2.17
CA LEU A 40 6.63 -12.99 -1.68
C LEU A 40 7.42 -13.91 -0.75
N ASN A 41 6.74 -14.70 0.07
CA ASN A 41 7.38 -15.70 0.94
C ASN A 41 8.15 -16.75 0.12
N LYS A 42 7.58 -17.23 -0.98
CA LYS A 42 8.25 -18.16 -1.90
C LYS A 42 9.48 -17.55 -2.59
N GLN A 43 9.58 -16.21 -2.62
CA GLN A 43 10.71 -15.45 -3.18
C GLN A 43 11.68 -14.94 -2.10
N SER A 44 11.62 -15.46 -0.86
CA SER A 44 12.41 -14.95 0.28
C SER A 44 13.92 -14.93 0.00
N PHE A 45 14.47 -15.94 -0.67
CA PHE A 45 15.90 -15.96 -1.01
C PHE A 45 16.25 -14.94 -2.10
N GLU A 46 15.38 -14.74 -3.11
CA GLU A 46 15.58 -13.73 -4.16
C GLU A 46 15.56 -12.32 -3.53
N LEU A 47 14.59 -12.05 -2.66
CA LEU A 47 14.48 -10.79 -1.92
C LEU A 47 15.69 -10.54 -1.02
N ALA A 48 16.14 -11.55 -0.29
CA ALA A 48 17.31 -11.46 0.57
C ALA A 48 18.59 -11.11 -0.23
N HIS A 49 18.82 -11.76 -1.37
CA HIS A 49 19.93 -11.42 -2.25
C HIS A 49 19.81 -10.00 -2.81
N ALA A 50 18.61 -9.60 -3.23
CA ALA A 50 18.37 -8.24 -3.72
C ALA A 50 18.66 -7.18 -2.65
N VAL A 51 18.24 -7.43 -1.40
CA VAL A 51 18.55 -6.55 -0.25
C VAL A 51 20.06 -6.53 0.01
N MET A 52 20.69 -7.69 0.12
CA MET A 52 22.15 -7.80 0.35
C MET A 52 22.95 -7.01 -0.71
N MET A 53 22.64 -7.22 -1.97
CA MET A 53 23.37 -6.61 -3.10
C MET A 53 23.17 -5.10 -3.22
N THR A 54 22.03 -4.58 -2.76
CA THR A 54 21.71 -3.15 -2.88
C THR A 54 22.00 -2.33 -1.63
N THR A 55 22.05 -2.98 -0.47
CA THR A 55 22.25 -2.28 0.82
C THR A 55 23.61 -2.54 1.45
N GLY A 56 24.32 -3.57 0.99
CA GLY A 56 25.58 -4.01 1.62
C GLY A 56 25.40 -4.77 2.93
N GLN A 57 24.18 -5.14 3.31
CA GLN A 57 23.93 -5.93 4.52
C GLN A 57 24.51 -7.32 4.43
N GLY A 58 24.96 -7.88 5.56
CA GLY A 58 25.30 -9.30 5.67
C GLY A 58 24.09 -10.19 5.42
N TRP A 59 24.32 -11.40 4.89
CA TRP A 59 23.29 -12.34 4.48
C TRP A 59 22.18 -12.55 5.53
N MET A 60 22.54 -12.82 6.77
CA MET A 60 21.54 -13.11 7.83
C MET A 60 20.58 -11.94 8.03
N MET A 61 21.10 -10.71 8.08
CA MET A 61 20.27 -9.52 8.23
C MET A 61 19.43 -9.27 6.98
N ALA A 62 20.01 -9.38 5.80
CA ALA A 62 19.29 -9.22 4.54
C ALA A 62 18.17 -10.25 4.37
N PHE A 63 18.39 -11.50 4.80
CA PHE A 63 17.38 -12.55 4.79
C PHE A 63 16.29 -12.27 5.82
N GLN A 64 16.64 -12.12 7.09
CA GLN A 64 15.66 -11.96 8.16
C GLN A 64 14.79 -10.70 7.97
N ALA A 65 15.41 -9.54 7.89
CA ALA A 65 14.69 -8.28 7.76
C ALA A 65 14.15 -8.05 6.34
N GLY A 66 14.89 -8.50 5.32
CA GLY A 66 14.52 -8.27 3.92
C GLY A 66 13.42 -9.20 3.39
N ALA A 67 13.20 -10.34 4.01
CA ALA A 67 12.22 -11.33 3.56
C ALA A 67 11.24 -11.74 4.67
N PRO A 68 11.48 -12.75 5.56
CA PRO A 68 10.46 -13.21 6.50
C PRO A 68 9.85 -12.11 7.36
N HIS A 69 10.67 -11.30 8.02
CA HIS A 69 10.15 -10.26 8.90
C HIS A 69 9.46 -9.12 8.14
N ALA A 70 9.86 -8.84 6.90
CA ALA A 70 9.12 -7.89 6.06
C ALA A 70 7.71 -8.42 5.75
N GLN A 71 7.60 -9.71 5.45
CA GLN A 71 6.32 -10.38 5.19
C GLN A 71 5.45 -10.40 6.44
N ASP A 72 6.02 -10.66 7.62
CA ASP A 72 5.31 -10.56 8.90
C ASP A 72 4.73 -9.17 9.12
N ARG A 73 5.51 -8.10 8.80
CA ARG A 73 5.02 -6.71 8.88
C ARG A 73 3.88 -6.44 7.91
N GLY A 74 3.94 -6.99 6.70
CA GLY A 74 2.85 -6.92 5.73
C GLY A 74 1.60 -7.67 6.22
N LEU A 75 1.76 -8.89 6.75
CA LEU A 75 0.68 -9.69 7.30
C LEU A 75 0.01 -9.00 8.49
N GLU A 76 0.81 -8.43 9.40
CA GLU A 76 0.32 -7.65 10.55
C GLU A 76 -0.52 -6.46 10.08
N ALA A 77 -0.06 -5.72 9.06
CA ALA A 77 -0.79 -4.59 8.51
C ALA A 77 -2.15 -5.01 7.92
N VAL A 78 -2.19 -6.12 7.17
CA VAL A 78 -3.46 -6.69 6.65
C VAL A 78 -4.38 -7.10 7.79
N ALA A 79 -3.86 -7.79 8.80
CA ALA A 79 -4.64 -8.28 9.93
C ALA A 79 -5.27 -7.13 10.74
N TYR A 80 -4.51 -6.08 11.02
CA TYR A 80 -5.03 -4.90 11.72
C TYR A 80 -6.06 -4.15 10.88
N ALA A 81 -5.77 -3.90 9.59
CA ALA A 81 -6.71 -3.24 8.70
C ALA A 81 -8.03 -4.03 8.61
N TYR A 82 -7.95 -5.34 8.43
CA TYR A 82 -9.12 -6.21 8.34
C TYR A 82 -9.94 -6.20 9.63
N ARG A 83 -9.29 -6.33 10.79
CA ARG A 83 -9.95 -6.26 12.09
C ARG A 83 -10.70 -4.94 12.28
N GLU A 84 -10.05 -3.80 12.01
CA GLU A 84 -10.68 -2.49 12.18
C GLU A 84 -11.87 -2.28 11.21
N MET A 85 -11.74 -2.74 9.97
CA MET A 85 -12.84 -2.67 8.99
C MET A 85 -14.06 -3.52 9.41
N LYS A 86 -13.85 -4.63 10.13
CA LYS A 86 -14.96 -5.48 10.61
C LYS A 86 -15.79 -4.87 11.76
N PHE A 87 -15.33 -3.80 12.40
CA PHE A 87 -16.16 -3.05 13.34
C PHE A 87 -17.26 -2.24 12.65
N VAL A 88 -17.15 -1.98 11.34
CA VAL A 88 -18.20 -1.33 10.57
C VAL A 88 -19.14 -2.40 10.03
N PRO A 89 -20.42 -2.45 10.49
CA PRO A 89 -21.38 -3.40 9.96
C PRO A 89 -21.70 -3.09 8.49
N GLY A 90 -21.85 -4.12 7.64
CA GLY A 90 -22.29 -3.91 6.26
C GLY A 90 -23.70 -3.34 6.17
N GLU A 91 -24.56 -3.68 7.15
CA GLU A 91 -25.94 -3.23 7.23
C GLU A 91 -26.32 -2.89 8.68
N ALA A 92 -27.18 -1.89 8.84
CA ALA A 92 -27.82 -1.57 10.11
C ALA A 92 -29.26 -1.09 9.89
N THR A 93 -30.16 -1.48 10.78
CA THR A 93 -31.54 -0.97 10.82
C THR A 93 -31.69 -0.10 12.04
N TRP A 94 -32.26 1.09 11.84
CA TRP A 94 -32.62 2.00 12.90
C TRP A 94 -34.11 2.26 12.88
N GLU A 95 -34.74 2.15 14.02
CA GLU A 95 -36.17 2.36 14.18
C GLU A 95 -36.44 3.46 15.19
N LYS A 96 -37.34 4.38 14.83
CA LYS A 96 -37.79 5.45 15.70
C LYS A 96 -39.28 5.32 15.91
N PRO A 97 -39.77 5.11 17.16
CA PRO A 97 -41.17 5.13 17.48
C PRO A 97 -41.79 6.49 17.15
N GLN A 98 -43.03 6.48 16.61
CA GLN A 98 -43.78 7.68 16.23
C GLN A 98 -45.15 7.75 16.93
N GLY A 99 -45.17 7.46 18.22
CA GLY A 99 -46.38 7.44 19.02
C GLY A 99 -47.39 6.39 18.55
N LYS A 100 -48.57 6.83 18.05
CA LYS A 100 -49.61 5.92 17.52
C LYS A 100 -49.40 5.55 16.04
N ASN A 101 -48.45 6.18 15.35
CA ASN A 101 -48.15 5.90 13.96
C ASN A 101 -47.14 4.75 13.85
N PRO A 102 -47.04 4.08 12.69
CA PRO A 102 -45.97 3.11 12.42
C PRO A 102 -44.57 3.73 12.67
N PRO A 103 -43.62 2.97 13.19
CA PRO A 103 -42.28 3.48 13.42
C PRO A 103 -41.60 3.90 12.10
N LEU A 104 -40.78 4.92 12.18
CA LEU A 104 -39.88 5.25 11.08
C LEU A 104 -38.74 4.24 11.07
N VAL A 105 -38.59 3.50 9.96
CA VAL A 105 -37.53 2.49 9.78
C VAL A 105 -36.54 2.96 8.73
N LEU A 106 -35.26 3.06 9.11
CA LEU A 106 -34.16 3.36 8.19
C LEU A 106 -33.23 2.16 8.09
N LYS A 107 -33.07 1.64 6.88
CA LYS A 107 -32.03 0.66 6.55
C LYS A 107 -30.80 1.39 6.02
N LYS A 108 -29.65 1.06 6.56
CA LYS A 108 -28.36 1.69 6.20
C LYS A 108 -27.42 0.62 5.68
N HIS A 109 -26.71 0.94 4.60
CA HIS A 109 -25.59 0.16 4.09
C HIS A 109 -24.31 0.96 4.29
N PHE A 110 -23.24 0.27 4.70
CA PHE A 110 -21.93 0.87 4.91
C PHE A 110 -20.90 0.15 4.07
N GLU A 111 -20.10 0.91 3.35
CA GLU A 111 -18.99 0.41 2.57
C GLU A 111 -17.69 1.08 3.00
N ILE A 112 -16.63 0.28 3.14
CA ILE A 112 -15.28 0.78 3.37
C ILE A 112 -14.63 1.04 2.02
N VAL A 113 -14.42 2.30 1.69
CA VAL A 113 -13.80 2.76 0.44
C VAL A 113 -12.42 3.35 0.70
N GLY A 114 -11.51 3.18 -0.28
CA GLY A 114 -10.20 3.82 -0.25
C GLY A 114 -10.31 5.34 -0.37
N ARG A 115 -9.37 6.05 0.25
CA ARG A 115 -9.32 7.52 0.25
C ARG A 115 -8.73 8.10 -1.04
N GLY A 116 -7.91 7.32 -1.76
CA GLY A 116 -7.20 7.74 -2.96
C GLY A 116 -5.84 7.04 -3.08
N VAL A 117 -4.85 7.73 -3.61
CA VAL A 117 -3.50 7.20 -3.80
C VAL A 117 -2.70 7.32 -2.50
N GLY A 118 -2.12 6.20 -2.05
CA GLY A 118 -1.08 6.17 -1.03
C GLY A 118 0.32 6.20 -1.65
N VAL A 119 1.25 6.92 -1.04
CA VAL A 119 2.66 6.90 -1.42
C VAL A 119 3.46 6.27 -0.29
N VAL A 120 4.24 5.25 -0.61
CA VAL A 120 5.16 4.60 0.34
C VAL A 120 6.58 4.93 -0.05
N VAL A 121 7.26 5.71 0.77
CA VAL A 121 8.65 6.14 0.57
C VAL A 121 9.56 5.25 1.39
N GLY A 122 10.23 4.31 0.72
CA GLY A 122 11.13 3.35 1.35
C GLY A 122 12.50 3.93 1.69
N CYS A 123 13.15 3.34 2.68
CA CYS A 123 14.51 3.69 3.09
C CYS A 123 15.57 2.79 2.44
N GLY A 124 16.83 3.20 2.53
CA GLY A 124 17.97 2.46 1.99
C GLY A 124 18.48 1.33 2.89
N THR A 125 18.14 1.34 4.20
CA THR A 125 18.65 0.36 5.17
C THR A 125 17.82 -0.91 5.23
N PHE A 126 16.49 -0.79 5.32
CA PHE A 126 15.55 -1.92 5.40
C PHE A 126 14.43 -1.74 4.36
N PRO A 127 14.76 -1.90 3.06
CA PRO A 127 13.87 -1.46 1.97
C PRO A 127 12.52 -2.16 1.96
N THR A 128 12.46 -3.46 2.21
CA THR A 128 11.22 -4.24 2.23
C THR A 128 10.50 -4.12 3.58
N TRP A 129 11.21 -4.29 4.68
CA TRP A 129 10.64 -4.21 6.02
C TRP A 129 9.87 -2.92 6.27
N ASN A 130 10.44 -1.79 5.85
CA ASN A 130 9.80 -0.49 6.04
C ASN A 130 8.79 -0.12 4.93
N THR A 131 8.79 -0.83 3.80
CA THR A 131 7.81 -0.61 2.73
C THR A 131 6.53 -1.40 2.94
N TYR A 132 6.62 -2.64 3.44
CA TYR A 132 5.48 -3.55 3.49
C TYR A 132 4.34 -3.07 4.40
N PRO A 133 4.56 -2.51 5.60
CA PRO A 133 3.45 -2.04 6.42
C PRO A 133 2.56 -1.03 5.69
N GLY A 134 3.14 0.02 5.11
CA GLY A 134 2.41 1.04 4.38
C GLY A 134 1.76 0.52 3.10
N LEU A 135 2.46 -0.33 2.33
CA LEU A 135 1.94 -0.95 1.12
C LEU A 135 0.69 -1.78 1.42
N PHE A 136 0.80 -2.72 2.36
CA PHE A 136 -0.30 -3.65 2.65
C PHE A 136 -1.45 -2.99 3.42
N ALA A 137 -1.17 -2.03 4.32
CA ALA A 137 -2.21 -1.25 4.97
C ALA A 137 -3.03 -0.45 3.96
N ALA A 138 -2.36 0.23 3.02
CA ALA A 138 -3.04 1.00 1.97
C ALA A 138 -3.87 0.09 1.05
N LEU A 139 -3.32 -1.03 0.59
CA LEU A 139 -4.05 -1.99 -0.25
C LEU A 139 -5.27 -2.57 0.48
N ALA A 140 -5.11 -3.12 1.67
CA ALA A 140 -6.19 -3.73 2.43
C ALA A 140 -7.35 -2.76 2.67
N THR A 141 -7.05 -1.47 2.87
CA THR A 141 -8.06 -0.41 3.07
C THR A 141 -8.60 0.20 1.78
N GLY A 142 -8.24 -0.35 0.60
CA GLY A 142 -8.87 -0.01 -0.67
C GLY A 142 -8.19 1.10 -1.49
N ASN A 143 -6.96 1.47 -1.14
CA ASN A 143 -6.22 2.54 -1.83
C ASN A 143 -5.32 1.98 -2.95
N ALA A 144 -5.04 2.79 -3.97
CA ALA A 144 -3.93 2.56 -4.88
C ALA A 144 -2.61 2.96 -4.20
N VAL A 145 -1.49 2.36 -4.62
CA VAL A 145 -0.19 2.60 -3.98
C VAL A 145 0.91 2.89 -5.00
N ILE A 146 1.63 3.97 -4.78
CA ILE A 146 2.88 4.25 -5.48
C ILE A 146 4.04 3.99 -4.52
N VAL A 147 4.84 2.98 -4.82
CA VAL A 147 6.06 2.67 -4.07
C VAL A 147 7.20 3.51 -4.62
N LYS A 148 7.78 4.37 -3.78
CA LYS A 148 8.97 5.17 -4.09
C LYS A 148 10.15 4.64 -3.28
N PRO A 149 11.00 3.75 -3.85
CA PRO A 149 12.16 3.20 -3.15
C PRO A 149 13.26 4.25 -2.95
N HIS A 150 14.17 3.96 -2.04
CA HIS A 150 15.45 4.67 -1.98
C HIS A 150 16.28 4.38 -3.24
N SER A 151 17.01 5.37 -3.75
CA SER A 151 17.76 5.25 -5.00
C SER A 151 18.79 4.10 -5.01
N ASN A 152 19.35 3.75 -3.86
CA ASN A 152 20.32 2.65 -3.73
C ASN A 152 19.67 1.28 -3.51
N ALA A 153 18.35 1.20 -3.22
CA ALA A 153 17.67 -0.04 -2.88
C ALA A 153 16.39 -0.24 -3.71
N ILE A 154 16.49 -0.04 -5.01
CA ILE A 154 15.34 -0.15 -5.94
C ILE A 154 14.96 -1.62 -6.18
N LEU A 155 15.93 -2.51 -6.35
CA LEU A 155 15.69 -3.89 -6.78
C LEU A 155 14.72 -4.66 -5.87
N PRO A 156 14.84 -4.66 -4.52
CA PRO A 156 13.89 -5.34 -3.66
C PRO A 156 12.45 -4.84 -3.82
N ALA A 157 12.28 -3.51 -3.96
CA ALA A 157 10.97 -2.92 -4.20
C ALA A 157 10.42 -3.27 -5.60
N ALA A 158 11.28 -3.34 -6.61
CA ALA A 158 10.89 -3.73 -7.97
C ALA A 158 10.41 -5.20 -8.03
N ILE A 159 11.09 -6.12 -7.34
CA ILE A 159 10.67 -7.52 -7.20
C ILE A 159 9.30 -7.56 -6.51
N THR A 160 9.14 -6.85 -5.40
CA THR A 160 7.87 -6.76 -4.67
C THR A 160 6.75 -6.26 -5.57
N VAL A 161 6.92 -5.12 -6.24
CA VAL A 161 5.90 -4.53 -7.11
C VAL A 161 5.58 -5.46 -8.29
N ARG A 162 6.57 -6.11 -8.90
CA ARG A 162 6.36 -7.12 -9.94
C ARG A 162 5.44 -8.24 -9.44
N THR A 163 5.72 -8.80 -8.27
CA THR A 163 4.91 -9.88 -7.68
C THR A 163 3.49 -9.42 -7.36
N VAL A 164 3.33 -8.25 -6.76
CA VAL A 164 2.02 -7.65 -6.51
C VAL A 164 1.22 -7.50 -7.80
N ARG A 165 1.81 -6.89 -8.83
CA ARG A 165 1.16 -6.68 -10.14
C ARG A 165 0.77 -7.98 -10.83
N THR A 166 1.60 -9.03 -10.70
CA THR A 166 1.26 -10.37 -11.23
C THR A 166 0.02 -10.93 -10.56
N VAL A 167 -0.04 -10.91 -9.22
CA VAL A 167 -1.19 -11.43 -8.47
C VAL A 167 -2.46 -10.61 -8.77
N LEU A 168 -2.36 -9.28 -8.84
CA LEU A 168 -3.49 -8.43 -9.22
C LEU A 168 -4.04 -8.80 -10.59
N ALA A 169 -3.17 -8.95 -11.59
CA ALA A 169 -3.58 -9.32 -12.96
C ALA A 169 -4.25 -10.70 -13.01
N GLU A 170 -3.73 -11.69 -12.31
CA GLU A 170 -4.29 -13.04 -12.22
C GLU A 170 -5.67 -13.06 -11.56
N ASN A 171 -5.96 -12.09 -10.70
CA ASN A 171 -7.26 -11.89 -10.05
C ASN A 171 -8.18 -10.90 -10.80
N GLY A 172 -7.84 -10.50 -12.03
CA GLY A 172 -8.64 -9.59 -12.84
C GLY A 172 -8.66 -8.14 -12.36
N ILE A 173 -7.71 -7.75 -11.51
CA ILE A 173 -7.53 -6.38 -11.03
C ILE A 173 -6.44 -5.70 -11.88
N ASP A 174 -6.67 -4.43 -12.24
CA ASP A 174 -5.68 -3.66 -12.99
C ASP A 174 -4.36 -3.58 -12.19
N PRO A 175 -3.24 -4.09 -12.74
CA PRO A 175 -1.93 -4.03 -12.08
C PRO A 175 -1.45 -2.62 -11.76
N ASN A 176 -2.00 -1.59 -12.39
CA ASN A 176 -1.68 -0.20 -12.10
C ASN A 176 -2.18 0.28 -10.75
N LEU A 177 -2.95 -0.55 -10.03
CA LEU A 177 -3.25 -0.31 -8.62
C LEU A 177 -1.99 -0.15 -7.76
N VAL A 178 -0.89 -0.85 -8.15
CA VAL A 178 0.42 -0.71 -7.50
C VAL A 178 1.48 -0.42 -8.54
N THR A 179 2.17 0.70 -8.36
CA THR A 179 3.21 1.16 -9.28
C THR A 179 4.51 1.49 -8.55
N LEU A 180 5.60 1.56 -9.33
CA LEU A 180 6.94 1.88 -8.83
C LEU A 180 7.36 3.25 -9.39
N CYS A 181 7.63 4.21 -8.51
CA CYS A 181 8.18 5.50 -8.88
C CYS A 181 9.68 5.54 -8.59
N VAL A 182 10.50 5.39 -9.63
CA VAL A 182 11.96 5.46 -9.50
C VAL A 182 12.42 6.85 -9.88
N THR A 183 13.01 7.56 -8.93
CA THR A 183 13.62 8.87 -9.15
C THR A 183 14.73 9.10 -8.11
N ASP A 184 15.79 9.77 -8.50
CA ASP A 184 16.83 10.34 -7.65
C ASP A 184 16.62 11.86 -7.40
N GLN A 185 15.63 12.45 -8.09
CA GLN A 185 15.30 13.85 -8.00
C GLN A 185 14.41 14.11 -6.78
N ARG A 186 14.89 14.96 -5.87
CA ARG A 186 14.14 15.34 -4.66
C ARG A 186 12.85 16.09 -5.03
N GLU A 187 12.91 16.96 -6.02
CA GLU A 187 11.78 17.75 -6.50
C GLU A 187 10.67 16.86 -7.05
N THR A 188 11.02 15.79 -7.75
CA THR A 188 10.05 14.79 -8.24
C THR A 188 9.35 14.10 -7.07
N THR A 189 10.12 13.71 -6.03
CA THR A 189 9.53 13.12 -4.82
C THR A 189 8.61 14.11 -4.10
N GLN A 190 9.01 15.38 -3.99
CA GLN A 190 8.21 16.44 -3.37
C GLN A 190 6.90 16.67 -4.13
N LYS A 191 6.94 16.75 -5.46
CA LYS A 191 5.73 16.86 -6.30
C LYS A 191 4.79 15.68 -6.10
N LEU A 192 5.33 14.45 -6.06
CA LEU A 192 4.53 13.25 -5.84
C LEU A 192 3.79 13.30 -4.51
N VAL A 193 4.49 13.51 -3.40
CA VAL A 193 3.90 13.43 -2.06
C VAL A 193 2.97 14.60 -1.71
N THR A 194 3.09 15.74 -2.41
CA THR A 194 2.20 16.90 -2.24
C THR A 194 1.07 16.96 -3.27
N HIS A 195 1.00 15.97 -4.16
CA HIS A 195 -0.06 15.96 -5.18
C HIS A 195 -1.45 15.77 -4.54
N LYS A 196 -2.46 16.50 -5.05
CA LYS A 196 -3.83 16.53 -4.46
C LYS A 196 -4.54 15.17 -4.38
N ALA A 197 -4.21 14.24 -5.27
CA ALA A 197 -4.76 12.88 -5.29
C ALA A 197 -4.09 11.96 -4.27
N VAL A 198 -2.90 12.31 -3.77
CA VAL A 198 -2.22 11.56 -2.71
C VAL A 198 -2.91 11.87 -1.39
N LYS A 199 -3.39 10.81 -0.73
CA LYS A 199 -4.18 10.90 0.51
C LYS A 199 -3.48 10.35 1.73
N SER A 200 -2.38 9.65 1.52
CA SER A 200 -1.50 9.19 2.59
C SER A 200 -0.06 9.10 2.11
N VAL A 201 0.87 9.39 2.99
CA VAL A 201 2.30 9.20 2.77
C VAL A 201 2.84 8.40 3.95
N ASP A 202 3.37 7.23 3.67
CA ASP A 202 4.16 6.44 4.61
C ASP A 202 5.64 6.70 4.30
N PHE A 203 6.38 7.17 5.28
CA PHE A 203 7.77 7.55 5.10
C PHE A 203 8.67 6.95 6.18
N THR A 204 9.71 6.26 5.75
CA THR A 204 10.83 5.89 6.60
C THR A 204 12.12 6.48 6.03
N GLY A 205 12.81 7.28 6.83
CA GLY A 205 14.04 7.95 6.39
C GLY A 205 14.58 8.98 7.39
N GLY A 206 15.40 9.88 6.90
CA GLY A 206 16.04 10.92 7.73
C GLY A 206 15.07 12.02 8.18
N ASN A 207 15.32 12.56 9.37
CA ASN A 207 14.48 13.57 10.03
C ASN A 207 14.23 14.83 9.19
N VAL A 208 15.21 15.27 8.41
CA VAL A 208 15.08 16.50 7.60
C VAL A 208 13.96 16.39 6.58
N PHE A 209 13.89 15.29 5.86
CA PHE A 209 12.80 15.08 4.90
C PHE A 209 11.48 14.72 5.59
N GLY A 210 11.54 13.98 6.70
CA GLY A 210 10.37 13.71 7.52
C GLY A 210 9.70 14.98 8.04
N GLN A 211 10.50 15.93 8.56
CA GLN A 211 9.97 17.22 8.99
C GLN A 211 9.40 18.01 7.80
N TRP A 212 10.09 18.00 6.65
CA TRP A 212 9.58 18.64 5.46
C TRP A 212 8.22 18.07 5.02
N LEU A 213 8.00 16.75 5.13
CA LEU A 213 6.70 16.14 4.84
C LEU A 213 5.61 16.64 5.78
N ILE A 214 5.90 16.72 7.08
CA ILE A 214 4.95 17.25 8.10
C ILE A 214 4.54 18.68 7.76
N ASP A 215 5.50 19.50 7.33
CA ASP A 215 5.28 20.93 7.07
C ASP A 215 4.57 21.20 5.72
N ASN A 216 4.68 20.28 4.76
CA ASN A 216 4.24 20.53 3.38
C ASN A 216 3.13 19.59 2.88
N CYS A 217 2.95 18.40 3.45
CA CYS A 217 1.83 17.54 3.10
C CYS A 217 0.58 18.02 3.86
N ARG A 218 -0.48 18.31 3.10
CA ARG A 218 -1.78 18.69 3.70
C ARG A 218 -2.40 17.46 4.36
N GLN A 219 -2.83 17.64 5.57
CA GLN A 219 -3.64 16.65 6.30
C GLN A 219 -5.12 16.78 5.93
#